data_72dcf38c664f0fb7e440b5658b044dd8
#
_entry.id   72dcf38c664f0fb7e440b5658b044dd8
#
_cell.length_a   1.000
_cell.length_b   1.000
_cell.length_c   1.000
_cell.angle_alpha   90.00
_cell.angle_beta   90.00
_cell.angle_gamma   90.00
#
_symmetry.space_group_name_H-M   'P 1'
#
loop_
_entity.id
_entity.type
_entity.pdbx_description
1 polymer ?
#
loop_
_entity_poly.entity_id
_entity_poly.type
_entity_poly.pdbx_seq_one_letter_code
_entity_poly.pdbx_strand_id
1 'polypeptide(L)'
;SGTTLAVIGGGHGRLSPVAHDRLAAAIVEHGGAVVSEHAPRTQPSRGTFPRRNRIISGLADAVIVVEAGTRSGALLTAAWAMEQGRECFFVPGSIEAPESAGCLAWLRDFGGVARIVAGVPQLLEDLGLAGSAAFATASGDGSGNDADMIAGRGLRPPRHDLLGPSVDAVAMDLPAREAALVRALAAGATTADELAALTGLPIGAVLAGLTVLEGRSIVTGTYGRYAFSTSGPSVEPG
;
A
#
# COMPACT_ATOMS: atom_id res chain seq x y z
N SER A 1 7.15 -10.29 21.89
CA SER A 1 7.55 -8.87 21.96
C SER A 1 8.27 -8.52 20.67
N GLY A 2 7.89 -7.43 20.01
CA GLY A 2 8.53 -6.94 18.79
C GLY A 2 9.64 -5.93 19.09
N THR A 3 10.54 -5.73 18.14
CA THR A 3 11.59 -4.71 18.20
C THR A 3 11.05 -3.38 17.67
N THR A 4 11.35 -2.26 18.32
CA THR A 4 10.91 -0.94 17.92
C THR A 4 12.07 -0.14 17.33
N LEU A 5 11.85 0.48 16.16
CA LEU A 5 12.75 1.47 15.59
C LEU A 5 12.08 2.85 15.64
N ALA A 6 12.75 3.81 16.30
CA ALA A 6 12.29 5.20 16.33
C ALA A 6 13.12 6.03 15.37
N VAL A 7 12.48 6.75 14.46
CA VAL A 7 13.18 7.69 13.57
C VAL A 7 12.88 9.11 14.03
N ILE A 8 13.91 9.91 14.29
CA ILE A 8 13.78 11.27 14.82
C ILE A 8 14.04 12.34 13.73
N GLY A 9 13.37 13.49 13.86
CA GLY A 9 13.49 14.60 12.90
C GLY A 9 14.60 15.61 13.25
N GLY A 10 15.44 15.32 14.23
CA GLY A 10 16.61 16.10 14.62
C GLY A 10 17.77 15.18 14.95
N GLY A 11 18.89 15.71 15.43
CA GLY A 11 20.06 14.92 15.84
C GLY A 11 19.88 14.28 17.22
N HIS A 12 20.71 13.27 17.51
CA HIS A 12 20.67 12.51 18.78
C HIS A 12 21.08 13.32 20.03
N GLY A 13 21.76 14.46 19.86
CA GLY A 13 22.26 15.23 20.99
C GLY A 13 21.17 15.91 21.81
N ARG A 14 19.96 15.99 21.30
CA ARG A 14 18.79 16.50 22.00
C ARG A 14 17.52 16.01 21.34
N LEU A 15 16.86 15.07 21.99
CA LEU A 15 15.58 14.57 21.51
C LEU A 15 14.47 15.64 21.66
N SER A 16 13.52 15.61 20.75
CA SER A 16 12.37 16.52 20.80
C SER A 16 11.08 15.72 20.54
N PRO A 17 10.08 15.83 21.41
CA PRO A 17 10.10 16.55 22.70
C PRO A 17 10.97 15.85 23.76
N VAL A 18 11.56 16.64 24.67
CA VAL A 18 12.41 16.12 25.77
C VAL A 18 11.70 15.11 26.63
N ALA A 19 10.37 15.20 26.74
CA ALA A 19 9.53 14.22 27.44
C ALA A 19 9.70 12.77 26.92
N HIS A 20 10.23 12.58 25.73
CA HIS A 20 10.44 11.26 25.11
C HIS A 20 11.82 10.65 25.36
N ASP A 21 12.71 11.30 26.11
CA ASP A 21 14.04 10.76 26.42
C ASP A 21 13.98 9.39 27.11
N ARG A 22 13.03 9.22 28.05
CA ARG A 22 12.83 7.93 28.72
C ARG A 22 12.32 6.85 27.76
N LEU A 23 11.44 7.21 26.82
CA LEU A 23 10.94 6.29 25.81
C LEU A 23 12.06 5.86 24.86
N ALA A 24 12.89 6.79 24.43
CA ALA A 24 14.05 6.50 23.57
C ALA A 24 15.05 5.55 24.27
N ALA A 25 15.35 5.79 25.54
CA ALA A 25 16.19 4.89 26.35
C ALA A 25 15.58 3.49 26.44
N ALA A 26 14.29 3.40 26.78
CA ALA A 26 13.59 2.11 26.85
C ALA A 26 13.57 1.36 25.52
N ILE A 27 13.42 2.02 24.39
CA ILE A 27 13.50 1.40 23.05
C ILE A 27 14.87 0.73 22.88
N VAL A 28 15.96 1.42 23.20
CA VAL A 28 17.32 0.89 23.06
C VAL A 28 17.57 -0.26 24.03
N GLU A 29 17.17 -0.11 25.31
CA GLU A 29 17.28 -1.16 26.34
C GLU A 29 16.57 -2.46 25.94
N HIS A 30 15.46 -2.37 25.18
CA HIS A 30 14.71 -3.53 24.69
C HIS A 30 15.20 -4.03 23.32
N GLY A 31 16.41 -3.66 22.90
CA GLY A 31 17.03 -4.14 21.66
C GLY A 31 16.54 -3.42 20.40
N GLY A 32 15.83 -2.30 20.56
CA GLY A 32 15.45 -1.40 19.47
C GLY A 32 16.54 -0.37 19.15
N ALA A 33 16.22 0.58 18.28
CA ALA A 33 17.12 1.65 17.92
C ALA A 33 16.43 3.00 17.74
N VAL A 34 17.19 4.09 17.95
CA VAL A 34 16.81 5.45 17.60
C VAL A 34 17.67 5.89 16.44
N VAL A 35 17.06 6.22 15.30
CA VAL A 35 17.75 6.55 14.04
C VAL A 35 17.53 8.01 13.66
N SER A 36 18.60 8.65 13.16
CA SER A 36 18.55 10.01 12.63
C SER A 36 19.45 10.14 11.39
N GLU A 37 19.02 10.94 10.42
CA GLU A 37 19.85 11.36 9.28
C GLU A 37 20.63 12.66 9.54
N HIS A 38 20.41 13.28 10.69
CA HIS A 38 20.96 14.58 11.03
C HIS A 38 22.17 14.48 11.95
N ALA A 39 23.08 15.47 11.86
CA ALA A 39 24.18 15.61 12.80
C ALA A 39 23.66 15.75 14.25
N PRO A 40 24.42 15.26 15.27
CA PRO A 40 23.91 15.13 16.65
C PRO A 40 23.29 16.39 17.25
N ARG A 41 23.81 17.58 16.89
CA ARG A 41 23.32 18.86 17.42
C ARG A 41 22.23 19.54 16.60
N THR A 42 21.75 18.90 15.51
CA THR A 42 20.72 19.48 14.65
C THR A 42 19.38 19.57 15.40
N GLN A 43 18.84 20.77 15.47
CA GLN A 43 17.52 21.01 16.06
C GLN A 43 16.42 20.53 15.10
N PRO A 44 15.38 19.87 15.61
CA PRO A 44 14.22 19.52 14.80
C PRO A 44 13.46 20.79 14.38
N SER A 45 12.93 20.78 13.17
CA SER A 45 12.16 21.88 12.59
C SER A 45 10.88 21.37 11.93
N ARG A 46 9.96 22.30 11.59
CA ARG A 46 8.73 21.95 10.86
C ARG A 46 9.01 21.24 9.53
N GLY A 47 10.15 21.52 8.89
CA GLY A 47 10.54 20.88 7.62
C GLY A 47 11.22 19.53 7.79
N THR A 48 11.86 19.23 8.93
CA THR A 48 12.56 17.96 9.15
C THR A 48 11.62 16.83 9.50
N PHE A 49 10.45 17.11 10.12
CA PHE A 49 9.46 16.08 10.46
C PHE A 49 8.86 15.40 9.23
N PRO A 50 8.34 16.11 8.21
CA PRO A 50 7.83 15.46 7.00
C PRO A 50 8.93 14.72 6.22
N ARG A 51 10.14 15.27 6.17
CA ARG A 51 11.27 14.64 5.47
C ARG A 51 11.69 13.32 6.11
N ARG A 52 11.66 13.24 7.45
CA ARG A 52 11.94 12.02 8.19
C ARG A 52 11.00 10.87 7.81
N ASN A 53 9.74 11.16 7.45
CA ASN A 53 8.74 10.14 7.17
C ASN A 53 9.15 9.19 6.03
N ARG A 54 9.96 9.66 5.06
CA ARG A 54 10.53 8.80 4.02
C ARG A 54 11.44 7.68 4.57
N ILE A 55 12.08 7.92 5.72
CA ILE A 55 12.92 6.92 6.38
C ILE A 55 12.05 5.93 7.13
N ILE A 56 10.96 6.38 7.76
CA ILE A 56 9.98 5.50 8.42
C ILE A 56 9.40 4.53 7.41
N SER A 57 8.88 5.03 6.28
CA SER A 57 8.32 4.20 5.22
C SER A 57 9.37 3.30 4.57
N GLY A 58 10.59 3.81 4.36
CA GLY A 58 11.69 3.05 3.75
C GLY A 58 12.16 1.86 4.59
N LEU A 59 12.08 1.95 5.93
CA LEU A 59 12.44 0.89 6.87
C LEU A 59 11.28 -0.10 7.12
N ALA A 60 10.08 0.22 6.69
CA ALA A 60 8.90 -0.62 6.85
C ALA A 60 8.67 -1.51 5.62
N ASP A 61 8.13 -2.70 5.82
CA ASP A 61 7.63 -3.56 4.75
C ASP A 61 6.28 -3.05 4.24
N ALA A 62 5.46 -2.52 5.14
CA ALA A 62 4.16 -1.93 4.82
C ALA A 62 3.85 -0.74 5.71
N VAL A 63 2.98 0.16 5.23
CA VAL A 63 2.42 1.27 5.99
C VAL A 63 0.91 1.08 6.13
N ILE A 64 0.43 1.11 7.37
CA ILE A 64 -1.00 0.99 7.69
C ILE A 64 -1.47 2.34 8.21
N VAL A 65 -2.39 2.99 7.49
CA VAL A 65 -3.03 4.23 7.91
C VAL A 65 -4.37 3.89 8.55
N VAL A 66 -4.41 3.99 9.89
CA VAL A 66 -5.60 3.63 10.66
C VAL A 66 -6.68 4.72 10.54
N GLU A 67 -6.27 5.98 10.61
CA GLU A 67 -7.15 7.13 10.50
C GLU A 67 -6.35 8.33 10.00
N ALA A 68 -6.90 9.05 9.03
CA ALA A 68 -6.28 10.26 8.49
C ALA A 68 -7.34 11.18 7.86
N GLY A 69 -7.43 12.41 8.31
CA GLY A 69 -8.11 13.47 7.57
C GLY A 69 -7.29 13.91 6.36
N THR A 70 -7.90 14.68 5.46
CA THR A 70 -7.32 15.06 4.15
C THR A 70 -5.97 15.79 4.21
N ARG A 71 -5.64 16.41 5.36
CA ARG A 71 -4.37 17.12 5.59
C ARG A 71 -3.47 16.42 6.61
N SER A 72 -3.72 15.16 6.90
CA SER A 72 -2.96 14.41 7.90
C SER A 72 -1.52 14.15 7.47
N GLY A 73 -0.57 14.29 8.40
CA GLY A 73 0.82 13.90 8.19
C GLY A 73 1.02 12.40 7.92
N ALA A 74 0.08 11.56 8.33
CA ALA A 74 0.09 10.13 8.02
C ALA A 74 0.02 9.87 6.52
N LEU A 75 -0.74 10.68 5.77
CA LEU A 75 -0.83 10.59 4.32
C LEU A 75 0.49 10.92 3.62
N LEU A 76 1.32 11.80 4.22
CA LEU A 76 2.67 12.05 3.70
C LEU A 76 3.57 10.82 3.84
N THR A 77 3.41 10.06 4.92
CA THR A 77 4.15 8.80 5.11
C THR A 77 3.68 7.74 4.10
N ALA A 78 2.38 7.65 3.86
CA ALA A 78 1.82 6.76 2.84
C ALA A 78 2.29 7.16 1.42
N ALA A 79 2.37 8.47 1.10
CA ALA A 79 2.92 8.93 -0.16
C ALA A 79 4.36 8.47 -0.37
N TRP A 80 5.23 8.66 0.63
CA TRP A 80 6.60 8.16 0.58
C TRP A 80 6.67 6.64 0.45
N ALA A 81 5.80 5.90 1.14
CA ALA A 81 5.72 4.46 1.04
C ALA A 81 5.39 4.01 -0.39
N MET A 82 4.40 4.63 -1.02
CA MET A 82 4.03 4.35 -2.41
C MET A 82 5.17 4.66 -3.39
N GLU A 83 5.85 5.82 -3.25
CA GLU A 83 7.01 6.18 -4.06
C GLU A 83 8.17 5.17 -3.92
N GLN A 84 8.29 4.55 -2.74
CA GLN A 84 9.31 3.56 -2.43
C GLN A 84 8.87 2.12 -2.76
N GLY A 85 7.70 1.93 -3.36
CA GLY A 85 7.16 0.62 -3.70
C GLY A 85 6.77 -0.23 -2.49
N ARG A 86 6.44 0.41 -1.34
CA ARG A 86 5.97 -0.29 -0.14
C ARG A 86 4.46 -0.48 -0.18
N GLU A 87 4.01 -1.56 0.43
CA GLU A 87 2.57 -1.82 0.59
C GLU A 87 1.91 -0.75 1.46
N CYS A 88 0.74 -0.27 1.02
CA CYS A 88 -0.02 0.74 1.73
C CYS A 88 -1.43 0.26 2.01
N PHE A 89 -1.79 0.18 3.29
CA PHE A 89 -3.10 -0.24 3.76
C PHE A 89 -3.82 0.92 4.43
N PHE A 90 -5.11 1.03 4.19
CA PHE A 90 -5.95 2.07 4.77
C PHE A 90 -7.16 1.45 5.44
N VAL A 91 -7.38 1.83 6.70
CA VAL A 91 -8.59 1.43 7.43
C VAL A 91 -9.73 2.34 6.95
N PRO A 92 -10.82 1.77 6.40
CA PRO A 92 -11.98 2.56 6.04
C PRO A 92 -12.70 3.02 7.31
N GLY A 93 -13.08 4.29 7.34
CA GLY A 93 -13.89 4.84 8.42
C GLY A 93 -15.27 5.28 7.94
N SER A 94 -16.01 5.97 8.82
CA SER A 94 -17.30 6.54 8.44
C SER A 94 -17.13 7.61 7.36
N ILE A 95 -18.02 7.61 6.37
CA ILE A 95 -18.05 8.62 5.31
C ILE A 95 -18.40 10.02 5.85
N GLU A 96 -19.02 10.10 7.04
CA GLU A 96 -19.39 11.34 7.70
C GLU A 96 -18.27 11.86 8.63
N ALA A 97 -17.25 11.05 8.94
CA ALA A 97 -16.17 11.43 9.84
C ALA A 97 -15.05 12.16 9.07
N PRO A 98 -14.79 13.44 9.38
CA PRO A 98 -13.71 14.20 8.74
C PRO A 98 -12.32 13.54 8.93
N GLU A 99 -12.15 12.83 10.05
CA GLU A 99 -10.92 12.11 10.39
C GLU A 99 -10.65 10.93 9.45
N SER A 100 -11.68 10.37 8.83
CA SER A 100 -11.59 9.25 7.87
C SER A 100 -11.49 9.71 6.42
N ALA A 101 -11.78 10.98 6.14
CA ALA A 101 -11.90 11.49 4.78
C ALA A 101 -10.63 11.31 3.93
N GLY A 102 -9.45 11.37 4.55
CA GLY A 102 -8.19 11.14 3.85
C GLY A 102 -7.99 9.67 3.48
N CYS A 103 -8.28 8.72 4.37
CA CYS A 103 -8.22 7.28 4.07
C CYS A 103 -9.19 6.93 2.93
N LEU A 104 -10.43 7.42 3.00
CA LEU A 104 -11.45 7.17 1.98
C LEU A 104 -11.07 7.77 0.62
N ALA A 105 -10.50 9.00 0.61
CA ALA A 105 -10.02 9.62 -0.62
C ALA A 105 -8.90 8.80 -1.27
N TRP A 106 -7.94 8.31 -0.47
CA TRP A 106 -6.85 7.50 -0.98
C TRP A 106 -7.31 6.14 -1.51
N LEU A 107 -8.22 5.46 -0.82
CA LEU A 107 -8.83 4.22 -1.30
C LEU A 107 -9.57 4.42 -2.63
N ARG A 108 -10.22 5.57 -2.82
CA ARG A 108 -10.90 5.93 -4.08
C ARG A 108 -9.91 6.26 -5.19
N ASP A 109 -8.92 7.14 -4.90
CA ASP A 109 -8.07 7.75 -5.92
C ASP A 109 -6.89 6.85 -6.30
N PHE A 110 -6.46 5.95 -5.40
CA PHE A 110 -5.32 5.05 -5.58
C PHE A 110 -5.70 3.56 -5.43
N GLY A 111 -6.93 3.18 -5.81
CA GLY A 111 -7.49 1.84 -5.61
C GLY A 111 -6.69 0.67 -6.23
N GLY A 112 -5.69 0.94 -7.10
CA GLY A 112 -4.78 -0.08 -7.61
C GLY A 112 -3.54 -0.33 -6.72
N VAL A 113 -3.26 0.59 -5.76
CA VAL A 113 -2.06 0.57 -4.92
C VAL A 113 -2.42 0.69 -3.44
N ALA A 114 -3.43 1.51 -3.11
CA ALA A 114 -3.98 1.61 -1.76
C ALA A 114 -4.89 0.40 -1.49
N ARG A 115 -4.52 -0.40 -0.49
CA ARG A 115 -5.28 -1.59 -0.10
C ARG A 115 -6.18 -1.29 1.08
N ILE A 116 -7.39 -1.83 1.07
CA ILE A 116 -8.33 -1.71 2.17
C ILE A 116 -8.01 -2.70 3.27
N VAL A 117 -8.05 -2.26 4.53
CA VAL A 117 -8.06 -3.17 5.70
C VAL A 117 -9.49 -3.60 5.95
N ALA A 118 -9.85 -4.80 5.53
CA ALA A 118 -11.17 -5.38 5.76
C ALA A 118 -11.30 -6.02 7.15
N GLY A 119 -10.18 -6.31 7.80
CA GLY A 119 -10.08 -6.88 9.15
C GLY A 119 -8.65 -7.27 9.49
N VAL A 120 -8.37 -7.52 10.77
CA VAL A 120 -7.02 -7.91 11.22
C VAL A 120 -6.57 -9.25 10.64
N PRO A 121 -7.42 -10.31 10.58
CA PRO A 121 -7.01 -11.58 9.98
C PRO A 121 -6.58 -11.42 8.51
N GLN A 122 -7.36 -10.70 7.71
CA GLN A 122 -7.07 -10.44 6.30
C GLN A 122 -5.79 -9.60 6.11
N LEU A 123 -5.59 -8.61 6.99
CA LEU A 123 -4.36 -7.82 6.97
C LEU A 123 -3.12 -8.68 7.25
N LEU A 124 -3.20 -9.62 8.20
CA LEU A 124 -2.11 -10.54 8.50
C LEU A 124 -1.83 -11.51 7.35
N GLU A 125 -2.87 -11.98 6.67
CA GLU A 125 -2.74 -12.79 5.45
C GLU A 125 -2.04 -11.98 4.34
N ASP A 126 -2.49 -10.77 4.09
CA ASP A 126 -1.93 -9.85 3.10
C ASP A 126 -0.45 -9.54 3.35
N LEU A 127 -0.05 -9.47 4.62
CA LEU A 127 1.33 -9.23 5.04
C LEU A 127 2.18 -10.52 5.09
N GLY A 128 1.61 -11.69 4.78
CA GLY A 128 2.28 -12.98 4.88
C GLY A 128 2.56 -13.43 6.32
N LEU A 129 1.84 -12.86 7.30
CA LEU A 129 2.00 -13.13 8.73
C LEU A 129 0.96 -14.14 9.27
N ALA A 130 0.10 -14.65 8.44
CA ALA A 130 -0.99 -15.60 8.76
C ALA A 130 -0.49 -16.99 9.16
N GLY A 131 0.47 -17.15 9.96
CA GLY A 131 1.02 -18.42 10.46
C GLY A 131 1.87 -18.21 11.70
N SER A 132 2.06 -16.98 12.08
CA SER A 132 2.75 -16.61 13.31
C SER A 132 1.83 -16.85 14.50
N ALA A 133 2.01 -17.96 15.21
CA ALA A 133 1.22 -18.42 16.36
C ALA A 133 1.17 -17.43 17.57
N ALA A 134 1.66 -16.22 17.42
CA ALA A 134 1.71 -15.19 18.45
C ALA A 134 0.40 -14.42 18.66
N PHE A 135 -0.59 -14.56 17.74
CA PHE A 135 -1.86 -13.81 17.82
C PHE A 135 -3.07 -14.63 18.28
N ALA A 136 -2.91 -15.93 18.55
CA ALA A 136 -4.01 -16.83 18.95
C ALA A 136 -4.47 -16.65 20.42
N THR A 137 -3.88 -15.77 21.22
CA THR A 137 -4.18 -15.67 22.67
C THR A 137 -4.81 -14.35 23.12
N ALA A 138 -5.22 -13.47 22.21
CA ALA A 138 -5.92 -12.23 22.55
C ALA A 138 -7.44 -12.28 22.35
N SER A 139 -8.02 -13.44 22.03
CA SER A 139 -9.47 -13.64 22.00
C SER A 139 -9.90 -14.33 23.30
N GLY A 140 -9.83 -13.61 24.42
CA GLY A 140 -10.42 -13.99 25.66
C GLY A 140 -11.94 -13.77 25.60
N ASP A 141 -12.71 -14.85 25.80
CA ASP A 141 -14.08 -14.93 26.28
C ASP A 141 -15.05 -13.78 25.93
N GLY A 142 -15.71 -13.93 24.84
CA GLY A 142 -17.01 -13.32 24.56
C GLY A 142 -17.91 -14.39 23.95
N SER A 143 -18.49 -15.23 24.83
CA SER A 143 -19.55 -16.16 24.48
C SER A 143 -20.71 -15.44 23.81
N GLY A 144 -20.99 -15.75 22.56
CA GLY A 144 -22.15 -15.26 21.82
C GLY A 144 -22.19 -15.80 20.42
N ASN A 145 -22.98 -16.83 20.23
CA ASN A 145 -23.44 -17.56 19.06
C ASN A 145 -23.79 -16.76 17.79
N ASP A 146 -22.86 -16.04 17.16
CA ASP A 146 -23.10 -15.40 15.86
C ASP A 146 -22.23 -15.94 14.72
N ALA A 147 -21.34 -16.90 14.99
CA ALA A 147 -20.49 -17.49 13.97
C ALA A 147 -21.22 -18.46 13.02
N ASP A 148 -22.35 -19.00 13.44
CA ASP A 148 -23.11 -20.00 12.65
C ASP A 148 -24.08 -19.40 11.62
N MET A 149 -24.35 -18.10 11.66
CA MET A 149 -25.25 -17.46 10.69
C MET A 149 -24.56 -17.02 9.39
N ILE A 150 -23.23 -16.97 9.35
CA ILE A 150 -22.48 -16.56 8.15
C ILE A 150 -21.95 -17.75 7.34
N ALA A 151 -21.83 -18.91 7.96
CA ALA A 151 -21.34 -20.13 7.30
C ALA A 151 -22.36 -20.81 6.34
N GLY A 152 -23.61 -20.38 6.33
CA GLY A 152 -24.70 -21.02 5.60
C GLY A 152 -25.09 -20.37 4.25
N ARG A 153 -24.52 -19.23 3.88
CA ARG A 153 -24.72 -18.66 2.54
C ARG A 153 -23.34 -18.51 1.91
N GLY A 154 -22.99 -19.47 1.08
CA GLY A 154 -21.85 -19.38 0.16
C GLY A 154 -21.96 -18.10 -0.67
N LEU A 155 -21.47 -17.01 -0.12
CA LEU A 155 -21.08 -15.85 -0.89
C LEU A 155 -19.86 -16.28 -1.70
N ARG A 156 -20.15 -16.89 -2.84
CA ARG A 156 -19.22 -16.99 -3.94
C ARG A 156 -18.67 -15.58 -4.14
N PRO A 157 -17.34 -15.36 -4.11
CA PRO A 157 -16.81 -14.04 -4.39
C PRO A 157 -17.45 -13.57 -5.67
N PRO A 158 -17.88 -12.30 -5.78
CA PRO A 158 -18.45 -11.81 -7.02
C PRO A 158 -17.42 -12.11 -8.11
N ARG A 159 -17.80 -12.95 -9.04
CA ARG A 159 -17.01 -13.10 -10.27
C ARG A 159 -16.90 -11.69 -10.82
N HIS A 160 -15.72 -11.31 -11.23
CA HIS A 160 -15.43 -10.08 -11.94
C HIS A 160 -16.13 -10.03 -13.33
N ASP A 161 -17.39 -10.42 -13.41
CA ASP A 161 -18.20 -10.44 -14.63
C ASP A 161 -18.94 -9.12 -14.88
N LEU A 162 -18.64 -8.07 -14.10
CA LEU A 162 -19.27 -6.75 -14.28
C LEU A 162 -18.39 -5.71 -14.94
N LEU A 163 -17.22 -6.07 -15.47
CA LEU A 163 -16.30 -5.09 -16.05
C LEU A 163 -15.74 -5.58 -17.38
N GLY A 164 -16.23 -5.01 -18.45
CA GLY A 164 -15.56 -4.90 -19.74
C GLY A 164 -15.22 -6.19 -20.49
N PRO A 165 -14.66 -6.08 -21.68
CA PRO A 165 -14.22 -7.23 -22.46
C PRO A 165 -13.19 -8.03 -21.67
N SER A 166 -13.29 -9.38 -21.72
CA SER A 166 -12.37 -10.29 -21.03
C SER A 166 -10.92 -9.93 -21.41
N VAL A 167 -9.97 -10.13 -20.49
CA VAL A 167 -8.52 -9.88 -20.71
C VAL A 167 -8.06 -10.48 -22.04
N ASP A 168 -8.59 -11.65 -22.40
CA ASP A 168 -8.32 -12.30 -23.67
C ASP A 168 -8.89 -11.54 -24.87
N ALA A 169 -10.07 -10.94 -24.73
CA ALA A 169 -10.65 -10.12 -25.81
C ALA A 169 -9.81 -8.85 -26.05
N VAL A 170 -9.36 -8.19 -24.98
CA VAL A 170 -8.44 -7.04 -25.10
C VAL A 170 -7.10 -7.46 -25.70
N ALA A 171 -6.56 -8.61 -25.31
CA ALA A 171 -5.29 -9.11 -25.80
C ALA A 171 -5.35 -9.55 -27.27
N MET A 172 -6.51 -9.95 -27.79
CA MET A 172 -6.68 -10.37 -29.19
C MET A 172 -6.54 -9.23 -30.19
N ASP A 173 -6.83 -8.00 -29.77
CA ASP A 173 -6.78 -6.79 -30.63
C ASP A 173 -5.45 -6.02 -30.50
N LEU A 174 -4.48 -6.60 -29.80
CA LEU A 174 -3.18 -6.01 -29.53
C LEU A 174 -2.05 -6.76 -30.25
N PRO A 175 -0.98 -6.05 -30.66
CA PRO A 175 0.25 -6.72 -31.10
C PRO A 175 0.80 -7.66 -30.04
N ALA A 176 1.56 -8.68 -30.45
CA ALA A 176 1.99 -9.79 -29.59
C ALA A 176 2.72 -9.35 -28.30
N ARG A 177 3.47 -8.25 -28.36
CA ARG A 177 4.18 -7.68 -27.21
C ARG A 177 3.20 -7.12 -26.17
N GLU A 178 2.32 -6.25 -26.60
CA GLU A 178 1.32 -5.59 -25.75
C GLU A 178 0.34 -6.62 -25.19
N ALA A 179 -0.04 -7.62 -25.96
CA ALA A 179 -0.85 -8.74 -25.51
C ALA A 179 -0.16 -9.56 -24.40
N ALA A 180 1.15 -9.78 -24.50
CA ALA A 180 1.92 -10.45 -23.47
C ALA A 180 1.95 -9.63 -22.16
N LEU A 181 2.12 -8.31 -22.24
CA LEU A 181 2.09 -7.41 -21.08
C LEU A 181 0.71 -7.39 -20.41
N VAL A 182 -0.37 -7.34 -21.20
CA VAL A 182 -1.75 -7.40 -20.67
C VAL A 182 -2.00 -8.70 -19.93
N ARG A 183 -1.54 -9.85 -20.45
CA ARG A 183 -1.67 -11.14 -19.74
C ARG A 183 -0.82 -11.20 -18.47
N ALA A 184 0.38 -10.64 -18.48
CA ALA A 184 1.26 -10.60 -17.31
C ALA A 184 0.69 -9.69 -16.20
N LEU A 185 0.09 -8.56 -16.56
CA LEU A 185 -0.67 -7.71 -15.62
C LEU A 185 -1.86 -8.44 -15.03
N ALA A 186 -2.61 -9.20 -15.84
CA ALA A 186 -3.72 -10.01 -15.38
C ALA A 186 -3.29 -11.17 -14.47
N ALA A 187 -2.05 -11.64 -14.62
CA ALA A 187 -1.44 -12.64 -13.75
C ALA A 187 -0.89 -12.04 -12.42
N GLY A 188 -1.02 -10.71 -12.23
CA GLY A 188 -0.68 -10.03 -10.98
C GLY A 188 0.64 -9.25 -11.01
N ALA A 189 1.38 -9.20 -12.13
CA ALA A 189 2.53 -8.32 -12.24
C ALA A 189 2.11 -6.85 -12.20
N THR A 190 2.82 -6.03 -11.45
CA THR A 190 2.50 -4.61 -11.26
C THR A 190 3.65 -3.69 -11.59
N THR A 191 4.88 -4.18 -11.67
CA THR A 191 6.08 -3.39 -11.96
C THR A 191 6.68 -3.76 -13.31
N ALA A 192 7.46 -2.85 -13.89
CA ALA A 192 8.15 -3.11 -15.16
C ALA A 192 9.12 -4.30 -15.07
N ASP A 193 9.76 -4.48 -13.91
CA ASP A 193 10.71 -5.60 -13.68
C ASP A 193 9.96 -6.94 -13.59
N GLU A 194 8.83 -7.01 -12.88
CA GLU A 194 7.97 -8.19 -12.82
C GLU A 194 7.42 -8.56 -14.20
N LEU A 195 6.99 -7.55 -14.96
CA LEU A 195 6.53 -7.74 -16.33
C LEU A 195 7.65 -8.26 -17.24
N ALA A 196 8.87 -7.74 -17.11
CA ALA A 196 10.04 -8.24 -17.83
C ALA A 196 10.35 -9.70 -17.48
N ALA A 197 10.31 -10.05 -16.20
CA ALA A 197 10.54 -11.41 -15.71
C ALA A 197 9.50 -12.41 -16.23
N LEU A 198 8.21 -12.04 -16.20
CA LEU A 198 7.11 -12.93 -16.64
C LEU A 198 7.02 -13.05 -18.17
N THR A 199 7.30 -11.98 -18.92
CA THR A 199 7.18 -11.98 -20.38
C THR A 199 8.45 -12.39 -21.10
N GLY A 200 9.60 -12.36 -20.42
CA GLY A 200 10.92 -12.56 -21.04
C GLY A 200 11.37 -11.41 -21.93
N LEU A 201 10.66 -10.29 -21.92
CA LEU A 201 10.99 -9.12 -22.75
C LEU A 201 12.08 -8.27 -22.11
N PRO A 202 12.98 -7.67 -22.87
CA PRO A 202 13.92 -6.69 -22.35
C PRO A 202 13.16 -5.50 -21.75
N ILE A 203 13.67 -4.92 -20.65
CA ILE A 203 13.02 -3.83 -19.92
C ILE A 203 12.63 -2.64 -20.81
N GLY A 204 13.47 -2.28 -21.79
CA GLY A 204 13.15 -1.23 -22.77
C GLY A 204 11.93 -1.55 -23.63
N ALA A 205 11.72 -2.82 -24.00
CA ALA A 205 10.55 -3.27 -24.75
C ALA A 205 9.28 -3.28 -23.87
N VAL A 206 9.42 -3.61 -22.57
CA VAL A 206 8.34 -3.53 -21.59
C VAL A 206 7.88 -2.09 -21.44
N LEU A 207 8.79 -1.16 -21.18
CA LEU A 207 8.47 0.26 -21.02
C LEU A 207 7.82 0.86 -22.26
N ALA A 208 8.35 0.53 -23.45
CA ALA A 208 7.75 0.98 -24.71
C ALA A 208 6.31 0.42 -24.91
N GLY A 209 6.10 -0.86 -24.59
CA GLY A 209 4.77 -1.47 -24.67
C GLY A 209 3.78 -0.87 -23.66
N LEU A 210 4.23 -0.60 -22.44
CA LEU A 210 3.43 0.06 -21.40
C LEU A 210 3.01 1.47 -21.83
N THR A 211 3.91 2.26 -22.42
CA THR A 211 3.58 3.59 -22.96
C THR A 211 2.50 3.52 -24.05
N VAL A 212 2.54 2.50 -24.91
CA VAL A 212 1.49 2.28 -25.92
C VAL A 212 0.15 1.92 -25.27
N LEU A 213 0.17 1.06 -24.25
CA LEU A 213 -1.03 0.65 -23.52
C LEU A 213 -1.64 1.81 -22.72
N GLU A 214 -0.80 2.69 -22.14
CA GLU A 214 -1.24 3.92 -21.48
C GLU A 214 -1.88 4.89 -22.49
N GLY A 215 -1.25 5.09 -23.64
CA GLY A 215 -1.79 5.93 -24.71
C GLY A 215 -3.14 5.43 -25.26
N ARG A 216 -3.44 4.13 -25.11
CA ARG A 216 -4.73 3.52 -25.43
C ARG A 216 -5.71 3.46 -24.26
N SER A 217 -5.35 4.04 -23.12
CA SER A 217 -6.14 3.99 -21.86
C SER A 217 -6.49 2.56 -21.39
N ILE A 218 -5.68 1.56 -21.77
CA ILE A 218 -5.84 0.17 -21.33
C ILE A 218 -5.17 -0.04 -19.98
N VAL A 219 -4.03 0.64 -19.77
CA VAL A 219 -3.23 0.56 -18.56
C VAL A 219 -2.98 1.98 -18.04
N THR A 220 -2.86 2.11 -16.73
CA THR A 220 -2.44 3.36 -16.08
C THR A 220 -1.21 3.07 -15.23
N GLY A 221 -0.15 3.83 -15.45
CA GLY A 221 1.07 3.79 -14.64
C GLY A 221 1.04 4.87 -13.55
N THR A 222 1.28 4.46 -12.32
CA THR A 222 1.38 5.38 -11.18
C THR A 222 2.54 4.94 -10.31
N TYR A 223 3.52 5.82 -10.10
CA TYR A 223 4.70 5.57 -9.26
C TYR A 223 5.46 4.28 -9.60
N GLY A 224 5.60 3.98 -10.93
CA GLY A 224 6.34 2.79 -11.39
C GLY A 224 5.57 1.48 -11.26
N ARG A 225 4.30 1.53 -10.87
CA ARG A 225 3.36 0.40 -10.89
C ARG A 225 2.31 0.62 -11.97
N TYR A 226 1.86 -0.47 -12.57
CA TYR A 226 0.93 -0.50 -13.68
C TYR A 226 -0.29 -1.33 -13.33
N ALA A 227 -1.47 -0.81 -13.66
CA ALA A 227 -2.74 -1.48 -13.46
C ALA A 227 -3.66 -1.25 -14.67
N PHE A 228 -4.69 -2.08 -14.82
CA PHE A 228 -5.71 -1.82 -15.84
C PHE A 228 -6.45 -0.51 -15.55
N SER A 229 -6.68 0.29 -16.60
CA SER A 229 -7.48 1.51 -16.49
C SER A 229 -8.94 1.17 -16.15
N THR A 230 -9.48 1.84 -15.13
CA THR A 230 -10.90 1.71 -14.76
C THR A 230 -11.83 2.49 -15.71
N SER A 231 -11.27 3.35 -16.54
CA SER A 231 -11.98 4.07 -17.61
C SER A 231 -11.80 3.25 -18.90
N GLY A 232 -12.85 2.56 -19.32
CA GLY A 232 -12.84 1.84 -20.60
C GLY A 232 -12.48 2.77 -21.77
N PRO A 233 -12.02 2.24 -22.93
CA PRO A 233 -11.61 3.03 -24.07
C PRO A 233 -12.76 3.94 -24.50
N SER A 234 -12.51 5.25 -24.52
CA SER A 234 -13.41 6.23 -25.11
C SER A 234 -13.46 5.97 -26.61
N VAL A 235 -14.50 5.30 -27.07
CA VAL A 235 -14.81 5.22 -28.50
C VAL A 235 -15.44 6.57 -28.85
N GLU A 236 -14.65 7.47 -29.43
CA GLU A 236 -15.22 8.59 -30.15
C GLU A 236 -15.94 8.05 -31.39
N PRO A 237 -17.23 8.38 -31.59
CA PRO A 237 -17.89 8.06 -32.86
C PRO A 237 -17.38 9.04 -33.94
N GLY A 238 -16.71 8.48 -34.93
CA GLY A 238 -16.40 9.17 -36.19
C GLY A 238 -17.65 9.33 -37.09
#